data_9bf1f147d5413264d71fb9850bfad3dc
#
_entry.id   9bf1f147d5413264d71fb9850bfad3dc
#
_cell.length_a   1.000
_cell.length_b   1.000
_cell.length_c   1.000
_cell.angle_alpha   90.00
_cell.angle_beta   90.00
_cell.angle_gamma   90.00
#
_symmetry.space_group_name_H-M   'P 1'
#
loop_
_entity.id
_entity.type
_entity.pdbx_description
1 polymer ?
#
loop_
_entity_poly.entity_id
_entity_poly.type
_entity_poly.pdbx_seq_one_letter_code
_entity_poly.pdbx_strand_id
1 'polypeptide(L)'
;MQVRALRGRVVTPDHIIDDGAVVLSESHIAWVGPADQAARAGFGGAVEQAQAAPEGGYLLPGLVDVHCHGGGGESFPNAETAEQAMVSVLEHRRFGTTSLVASCVTAAPEVLRARTRVLAGLCEDGELAGIHFEGPFVSVERCGAQDPTYIIDPDAALTRELIELGGGHVVTMTIAPEKPGITGDDGVNAALIEGGALPSFGHTDSEAAPVRAALADAAARIAERLEAGKPVRAPRSTATHLFNGMRPMHHRTPGPVPEFLAAAQRGECVLEMIGDGVHLNPAIVLDMFETLGRDNVVLVTDAM
;
A
#
# COMPACT_ATOMS: atom_id res chain seq x y z
N MET A 1 18.65 -28.66 -5.15
CA MET A 1 17.65 -27.64 -4.74
C MET A 1 17.10 -28.05 -3.39
N GLN A 2 17.18 -27.20 -2.40
CA GLN A 2 16.62 -27.48 -1.09
C GLN A 2 15.13 -27.15 -1.14
N VAL A 3 14.29 -28.18 -1.00
CA VAL A 3 12.84 -28.05 -0.96
C VAL A 3 12.40 -28.13 0.51
N ARG A 4 11.59 -27.19 0.95
CA ARG A 4 11.00 -27.14 2.30
C ARG A 4 9.48 -27.18 2.17
N ALA A 5 8.80 -27.88 3.06
CA ALA A 5 7.35 -27.91 3.08
C ALA A 5 6.78 -27.51 4.46
N LEU A 6 5.61 -26.87 4.41
CA LEU A 6 4.76 -26.57 5.56
C LEU A 6 3.45 -27.31 5.36
N ARG A 7 2.84 -27.85 6.44
CA ARG A 7 1.56 -28.57 6.39
C ARG A 7 0.59 -28.03 7.43
N GLY A 8 -0.67 -27.87 7.07
CA GLY A 8 -1.74 -27.38 7.94
C GLY A 8 -2.97 -26.97 7.16
N ARG A 9 -3.83 -26.15 7.78
CA ARG A 9 -4.95 -25.52 7.08
C ARG A 9 -4.43 -24.37 6.21
N VAL A 10 -4.40 -24.58 4.90
CA VAL A 10 -3.89 -23.61 3.94
C VAL A 10 -5.01 -22.74 3.40
N VAL A 11 -4.86 -21.43 3.54
CA VAL A 11 -5.76 -20.45 2.95
C VAL A 11 -5.24 -20.07 1.57
N THR A 12 -6.04 -20.34 0.55
CA THR A 12 -5.81 -19.93 -0.83
C THR A 12 -6.73 -18.74 -1.18
N PRO A 13 -6.54 -18.07 -2.32
CA PRO A 13 -7.44 -16.99 -2.74
C PRO A 13 -8.94 -17.41 -2.83
N ASP A 14 -9.21 -18.69 -3.08
CA ASP A 14 -10.57 -19.16 -3.41
C ASP A 14 -11.19 -20.06 -2.35
N HIS A 15 -10.38 -20.78 -1.57
CA HIS A 15 -10.88 -21.73 -0.58
C HIS A 15 -9.83 -22.08 0.49
N ILE A 16 -10.27 -22.75 1.54
CA ILE A 16 -9.39 -23.29 2.59
C ILE A 16 -9.20 -24.79 2.33
N ILE A 17 -7.94 -25.26 2.38
CA ILE A 17 -7.58 -26.66 2.31
C ILE A 17 -7.29 -27.12 3.74
N ASP A 18 -8.17 -27.93 4.35
CA ASP A 18 -8.08 -28.31 5.77
C ASP A 18 -6.81 -29.08 6.12
N ASP A 19 -6.40 -30.03 5.28
CA ASP A 19 -5.09 -30.72 5.37
C ASP A 19 -4.31 -30.43 4.10
N GLY A 20 -3.79 -29.22 4.04
CA GLY A 20 -3.02 -28.71 2.91
C GLY A 20 -1.53 -28.69 3.17
N ALA A 21 -0.76 -28.57 2.11
CA ALA A 21 0.66 -28.31 2.22
C ALA A 21 1.10 -27.23 1.22
N VAL A 22 2.13 -26.47 1.64
CA VAL A 22 2.83 -25.48 0.82
C VAL A 22 4.27 -25.95 0.69
N VAL A 23 4.72 -26.11 -0.55
CA VAL A 23 6.11 -26.51 -0.85
C VAL A 23 6.86 -25.31 -1.39
N LEU A 24 7.96 -25.00 -0.73
CA LEU A 24 8.86 -23.88 -1.07
C LEU A 24 10.12 -24.44 -1.74
N SER A 25 10.52 -23.84 -2.83
CA SER A 25 11.81 -24.07 -3.49
C SER A 25 12.53 -22.74 -3.63
N GLU A 26 13.61 -22.57 -2.87
CA GLU A 26 14.30 -21.28 -2.74
C GLU A 26 13.34 -20.16 -2.33
N SER A 27 13.14 -19.12 -3.14
CA SER A 27 12.26 -17.98 -2.91
C SER A 27 10.85 -18.12 -3.51
N HIS A 28 10.48 -19.30 -4.03
CA HIS A 28 9.21 -19.49 -4.73
C HIS A 28 8.35 -20.56 -4.07
N ILE A 29 7.04 -20.37 -4.17
CA ILE A 29 6.07 -21.43 -3.87
C ILE A 29 6.03 -22.38 -5.07
N ALA A 30 6.58 -23.58 -4.90
CA ALA A 30 6.64 -24.59 -5.96
C ALA A 30 5.34 -25.36 -6.12
N TRP A 31 4.59 -25.53 -5.01
CA TRP A 31 3.30 -26.24 -5.05
C TRP A 31 2.45 -25.90 -3.81
N VAL A 32 1.14 -25.87 -4.00
CA VAL A 32 0.13 -25.76 -2.95
C VAL A 32 -1.01 -26.71 -3.28
N GLY A 33 -1.45 -27.49 -2.30
CA GLY A 33 -2.58 -28.40 -2.49
C GLY A 33 -2.86 -29.29 -1.30
N PRO A 34 -3.84 -30.23 -1.41
CA PRO A 34 -4.10 -31.24 -0.40
C PRO A 34 -2.88 -32.13 -0.16
N ALA A 35 -2.54 -32.37 1.11
CA ALA A 35 -1.33 -33.10 1.46
C ALA A 35 -1.26 -34.55 0.87
N ASP A 36 -2.39 -35.19 0.73
CA ASP A 36 -2.51 -36.53 0.11
C ASP A 36 -2.22 -36.54 -1.40
N GLN A 37 -2.26 -35.40 -2.06
CA GLN A 37 -1.93 -35.23 -3.50
C GLN A 37 -0.46 -34.92 -3.75
N ALA A 38 0.33 -34.60 -2.72
CA ALA A 38 1.71 -34.21 -2.85
C ALA A 38 2.61 -35.25 -3.55
N ALA A 39 2.36 -36.53 -3.30
CA ALA A 39 3.11 -37.62 -3.94
C ALA A 39 2.92 -37.63 -5.48
N ARG A 40 1.70 -37.36 -5.96
CA ARG A 40 1.41 -37.28 -7.39
C ARG A 40 2.05 -36.07 -8.05
N ALA A 41 2.23 -34.99 -7.27
CA ALA A 41 2.91 -33.77 -7.70
C ALA A 41 4.45 -33.85 -7.59
N GLY A 42 4.99 -34.97 -7.11
CA GLY A 42 6.45 -35.17 -6.95
C GLY A 42 7.02 -34.61 -5.63
N PHE A 43 6.18 -34.22 -4.68
CA PHE A 43 6.58 -33.59 -3.43
C PHE A 43 6.27 -34.44 -2.18
N GLY A 44 5.91 -35.71 -2.33
CA GLY A 44 5.50 -36.59 -1.22
C GLY A 44 6.52 -36.59 -0.08
N GLY A 45 7.80 -36.85 -0.37
CA GLY A 45 8.85 -36.90 0.64
C GLY A 45 9.08 -35.57 1.37
N ALA A 46 8.88 -34.44 0.69
CA ALA A 46 8.98 -33.12 1.34
C ALA A 46 7.81 -32.87 2.29
N VAL A 47 6.60 -33.27 1.90
CA VAL A 47 5.38 -33.07 2.71
C VAL A 47 5.32 -34.03 3.89
N GLU A 48 5.86 -35.27 3.76
CA GLU A 48 6.03 -36.19 4.90
C GLU A 48 6.94 -35.63 5.99
N GLN A 49 7.93 -34.83 5.63
CA GLN A 49 8.86 -34.15 6.54
C GLN A 49 8.46 -32.72 6.87
N ALA A 50 7.28 -32.28 6.46
CA ALA A 50 6.84 -30.91 6.59
C ALA A 50 6.72 -30.49 8.06
N GLN A 51 7.09 -29.25 8.32
CA GLN A 51 6.76 -28.60 9.59
C GLN A 51 5.23 -28.42 9.64
N ALA A 52 4.60 -28.98 10.67
CA ALA A 52 3.17 -28.80 10.92
C ALA A 52 2.87 -27.40 11.45
N ALA A 53 1.77 -26.82 11.00
CA ALA A 53 1.19 -25.64 11.63
C ALA A 53 0.73 -25.98 13.07
N PRO A 54 0.71 -25.03 14.00
CA PRO A 54 0.10 -25.21 15.30
C PRO A 54 -1.34 -25.72 15.18
N GLU A 55 -1.80 -26.48 16.18
CA GLU A 55 -3.19 -26.94 16.21
C GLU A 55 -4.18 -25.76 16.13
N GLY A 56 -5.14 -25.83 15.22
CA GLY A 56 -6.10 -24.75 14.93
C GLY A 56 -5.51 -23.58 14.14
N GLY A 57 -4.21 -23.61 13.82
CA GLY A 57 -3.54 -22.56 13.05
C GLY A 57 -3.82 -22.66 11.54
N TYR A 58 -3.61 -21.54 10.86
CA TYR A 58 -3.70 -21.43 9.41
C TYR A 58 -2.33 -21.13 8.81
N LEU A 59 -2.10 -21.66 7.61
CA LEU A 59 -1.02 -21.25 6.74
C LEU A 59 -1.55 -20.20 5.76
N LEU A 60 -1.03 -19.00 5.87
CA LEU A 60 -1.41 -17.85 5.05
C LEU A 60 -0.20 -17.39 4.22
N PRO A 61 -0.40 -16.76 3.06
CA PRO A 61 0.62 -15.88 2.51
C PRO A 61 1.01 -14.82 3.56
N GLY A 62 2.26 -14.40 3.56
CA GLY A 62 2.68 -13.29 4.42
C GLY A 62 1.83 -12.04 4.11
N LEU A 63 1.48 -11.29 5.16
CA LEU A 63 0.68 -10.09 5.00
C LEU A 63 1.49 -9.00 4.28
N VAL A 64 0.78 -8.20 3.49
CA VAL A 64 1.32 -7.03 2.80
C VAL A 64 0.66 -5.79 3.40
N ASP A 65 1.45 -4.86 3.90
CA ASP A 65 0.96 -3.59 4.42
C ASP A 65 1.59 -2.44 3.63
N VAL A 66 0.77 -1.70 2.92
CA VAL A 66 1.21 -0.63 2.02
C VAL A 66 1.16 0.77 2.65
N HIS A 67 0.67 0.86 3.90
CA HIS A 67 0.58 2.12 4.62
C HIS A 67 0.81 1.89 6.12
N CYS A 68 2.00 2.23 6.60
CA CYS A 68 2.43 2.05 7.98
C CYS A 68 3.48 3.08 8.36
N HIS A 69 3.26 3.84 9.43
CA HIS A 69 4.19 4.85 9.93
C HIS A 69 5.17 4.35 10.97
N GLY A 70 4.89 3.22 11.62
CA GLY A 70 5.77 2.71 12.65
C GLY A 70 5.18 1.60 13.50
N GLY A 71 5.86 1.30 14.59
CA GLY A 71 5.48 0.29 15.58
C GLY A 71 6.63 -0.08 16.49
N GLY A 72 6.33 -0.76 17.60
CA GLY A 72 7.37 -1.20 18.54
C GLY A 72 8.07 -0.08 19.32
N GLY A 73 7.52 1.15 19.28
CA GLY A 73 8.07 2.33 19.95
C GLY A 73 8.95 3.21 19.07
N GLU A 74 9.09 2.90 17.78
CA GLU A 74 9.79 3.70 16.78
C GLU A 74 8.90 3.98 15.59
N SER A 75 9.24 5.01 14.79
CA SER A 75 8.48 5.37 13.61
C SER A 75 9.37 5.72 12.42
N PHE A 76 8.95 5.38 11.21
CA PHE A 76 9.69 5.69 9.98
C PHE A 76 9.89 7.20 9.75
N PRO A 77 8.90 8.09 10.03
CA PRO A 77 9.09 9.53 9.92
C PRO A 77 10.21 10.07 10.81
N ASN A 78 10.44 9.46 11.97
CA ASN A 78 11.42 9.92 12.96
C ASN A 78 12.75 9.16 12.90
N ALA A 79 12.81 8.01 12.22
CA ALA A 79 14.01 7.17 12.16
C ALA A 79 15.16 7.89 11.44
N GLU A 80 16.22 8.20 12.16
CA GLU A 80 17.44 8.83 11.60
C GLU A 80 18.45 7.79 11.11
N THR A 81 18.31 6.55 11.55
CA THR A 81 19.15 5.42 11.17
C THR A 81 18.34 4.21 10.76
N ALA A 82 18.98 3.29 10.03
CA ALA A 82 18.38 2.02 9.65
C ALA A 82 17.97 1.18 10.87
N GLU A 83 18.78 1.19 11.93
CA GLU A 83 18.51 0.44 13.17
C GLU A 83 17.21 0.90 13.84
N GLN A 84 16.94 2.21 13.86
CA GLN A 84 15.68 2.74 14.40
C GLN A 84 14.49 2.29 13.56
N ALA A 85 14.56 2.42 12.23
CA ALA A 85 13.49 1.96 11.33
C ALA A 85 13.27 0.44 11.44
N MET A 86 14.30 -0.35 11.64
CA MET A 86 14.21 -1.80 11.80
C MET A 86 13.41 -2.24 13.02
N VAL A 87 13.30 -1.43 14.07
CA VAL A 87 12.42 -1.74 15.23
C VAL A 87 10.98 -1.90 14.74
N SER A 88 10.50 -0.94 13.95
CA SER A 88 9.14 -0.99 13.37
C SER A 88 8.97 -2.17 12.40
N VAL A 89 9.96 -2.42 11.53
CA VAL A 89 9.92 -3.56 10.60
C VAL A 89 9.78 -4.89 11.34
N LEU A 90 10.60 -5.09 12.39
CA LEU A 90 10.58 -6.33 13.16
C LEU A 90 9.30 -6.50 13.96
N GLU A 91 8.73 -5.42 14.47
CA GLU A 91 7.45 -5.47 15.17
C GLU A 91 6.35 -5.96 14.23
N HIS A 92 6.20 -5.39 13.03
CA HIS A 92 5.22 -5.84 12.05
C HIS A 92 5.45 -7.28 11.59
N ARG A 93 6.70 -7.72 11.45
CA ARG A 93 7.05 -9.13 11.14
C ARG A 93 6.56 -10.10 12.20
N ARG A 94 6.59 -9.72 13.48
CA ARG A 94 6.07 -10.58 14.58
C ARG A 94 4.59 -10.86 14.44
N PHE A 95 3.84 -9.98 13.79
CA PHE A 95 2.40 -10.11 13.50
C PHE A 95 2.09 -10.64 12.10
N GLY A 96 3.12 -11.05 11.34
CA GLY A 96 2.94 -11.75 10.05
C GLY A 96 3.04 -10.87 8.81
N THR A 97 3.35 -9.58 8.93
CA THR A 97 3.64 -8.72 7.78
C THR A 97 5.01 -9.05 7.22
N THR A 98 5.06 -9.57 6.00
CA THR A 98 6.30 -9.94 5.31
C THR A 98 6.70 -8.95 4.22
N SER A 99 5.78 -8.08 3.81
CA SER A 99 6.04 -7.00 2.85
C SER A 99 5.47 -5.72 3.43
N LEU A 100 6.34 -4.81 3.83
CA LEU A 100 5.97 -3.56 4.50
C LEU A 100 6.46 -2.36 3.69
N VAL A 101 5.56 -1.43 3.41
CA VAL A 101 5.88 -0.11 2.84
C VAL A 101 5.97 0.89 3.98
N ALA A 102 7.13 1.53 4.12
CA ALA A 102 7.36 2.53 5.16
C ALA A 102 6.76 3.88 4.74
N SER A 103 5.90 4.44 5.59
CA SER A 103 5.23 5.72 5.34
C SER A 103 5.92 6.86 6.06
N CYS A 104 6.36 7.89 5.30
CA CYS A 104 6.74 9.19 5.83
C CYS A 104 5.48 10.05 5.98
N VAL A 105 5.47 10.95 6.97
CA VAL A 105 4.42 11.97 7.13
C VAL A 105 4.83 13.28 6.48
N THR A 106 3.90 14.22 6.36
CA THR A 106 4.18 15.62 6.00
C THR A 106 5.27 16.20 6.89
N ALA A 107 6.36 16.66 6.28
CA ALA A 107 7.51 17.23 6.97
C ALA A 107 8.25 18.23 6.07
N ALA A 108 9.21 18.95 6.63
CA ALA A 108 10.09 19.82 5.86
C ALA A 108 10.82 19.04 4.76
N PRO A 109 11.04 19.60 3.56
CA PRO A 109 11.66 18.89 2.44
C PRO A 109 13.03 18.27 2.77
N GLU A 110 13.85 18.91 3.61
CA GLU A 110 15.12 18.35 4.07
C GLU A 110 14.97 17.10 4.94
N VAL A 111 13.91 17.03 5.75
CA VAL A 111 13.58 15.85 6.55
C VAL A 111 13.14 14.72 5.63
N LEU A 112 12.23 15.00 4.67
CA LEU A 112 11.79 13.99 3.69
C LEU A 112 12.97 13.41 2.90
N ARG A 113 13.91 14.27 2.44
CA ARG A 113 15.15 13.81 1.76
C ARG A 113 16.01 12.91 2.63
N ALA A 114 16.16 13.27 3.90
CA ALA A 114 16.98 12.50 4.84
C ALA A 114 16.34 11.11 5.11
N ARG A 115 15.04 11.06 5.37
CA ARG A 115 14.30 9.81 5.59
C ARG A 115 14.29 8.93 4.36
N THR A 116 14.09 9.52 3.18
CA THR A 116 14.13 8.77 1.91
C THR A 116 15.44 7.97 1.77
N ARG A 117 16.59 8.57 2.08
CA ARG A 117 17.89 7.87 1.98
C ARG A 117 18.00 6.69 2.95
N VAL A 118 17.53 6.86 4.20
CA VAL A 118 17.54 5.78 5.20
C VAL A 118 16.64 4.62 4.75
N LEU A 119 15.42 4.94 4.33
CA LEU A 119 14.44 3.92 3.96
C LEU A 119 14.80 3.23 2.62
N ALA A 120 15.38 3.96 1.68
CA ALA A 120 15.86 3.38 0.42
C ALA A 120 16.94 2.31 0.66
N GLY A 121 17.88 2.54 1.57
CA GLY A 121 18.86 1.53 1.97
C GLY A 121 18.21 0.25 2.50
N LEU A 122 17.18 0.37 3.34
CA LEU A 122 16.43 -0.79 3.83
C LEU A 122 15.62 -1.51 2.73
N CYS A 123 15.16 -0.77 1.72
CA CYS A 123 14.53 -1.40 0.55
C CYS A 123 15.56 -2.18 -0.30
N GLU A 124 16.77 -1.64 -0.49
CA GLU A 124 17.87 -2.32 -1.18
C GLU A 124 18.29 -3.61 -0.47
N ASP A 125 18.31 -3.58 0.87
CA ASP A 125 18.60 -4.74 1.71
C ASP A 125 17.44 -5.77 1.75
N GLY A 126 16.28 -5.44 1.16
CA GLY A 126 15.09 -6.30 1.14
C GLY A 126 14.29 -6.34 2.45
N GLU A 127 14.55 -5.41 3.36
CA GLU A 127 13.86 -5.29 4.65
C GLU A 127 12.51 -4.58 4.52
N LEU A 128 12.39 -3.65 3.57
CA LEU A 128 11.17 -2.92 3.21
C LEU A 128 10.78 -3.20 1.75
N ALA A 129 9.48 -3.17 1.46
CA ALA A 129 8.94 -3.33 0.12
C ALA A 129 8.87 -2.02 -0.68
N GLY A 130 8.99 -0.88 0.00
CA GLY A 130 8.94 0.44 -0.62
C GLY A 130 8.76 1.57 0.37
N ILE A 131 8.65 2.77 -0.18
CA ILE A 131 8.45 4.03 0.54
C ILE A 131 7.16 4.67 0.08
N HIS A 132 6.32 5.06 1.03
CA HIS A 132 5.14 5.90 0.84
C HIS A 132 5.38 7.27 1.47
N PHE A 133 4.94 8.34 0.81
CA PHE A 133 4.88 9.67 1.38
C PHE A 133 3.43 10.05 1.67
N GLU A 134 3.08 10.28 2.91
CA GLU A 134 1.78 10.85 3.25
C GLU A 134 1.88 12.39 3.30
N GLY A 135 1.61 13.01 2.16
CA GLY A 135 1.88 14.42 1.91
C GLY A 135 3.25 14.67 1.31
N PRO A 136 3.73 15.93 1.25
CA PRO A 136 3.23 17.13 1.95
C PRO A 136 2.12 17.90 1.20
N PHE A 137 1.61 17.42 0.09
CA PHE A 137 0.65 18.12 -0.79
C PHE A 137 -0.80 17.80 -0.43
N VAL A 138 -1.13 17.90 0.85
CA VAL A 138 -2.45 17.56 1.41
C VAL A 138 -3.26 18.81 1.79
N SER A 139 -4.57 18.64 2.05
CA SER A 139 -5.43 19.74 2.50
C SER A 139 -5.15 20.08 3.97
N VAL A 140 -4.98 21.37 4.26
CA VAL A 140 -4.84 21.86 5.65
C VAL A 140 -6.11 21.56 6.44
N GLU A 141 -7.29 21.68 5.82
CA GLU A 141 -8.60 21.41 6.44
C GLU A 141 -8.80 19.93 6.81
N ARG A 142 -8.02 19.06 6.19
CA ARG A 142 -8.09 17.59 6.38
C ARG A 142 -6.73 16.99 6.75
N CYS A 143 -5.88 17.78 7.36
CA CYS A 143 -4.52 17.35 7.72
C CYS A 143 -4.49 16.18 8.71
N GLY A 144 -5.55 15.97 9.52
CA GLY A 144 -5.54 14.90 10.52
C GLY A 144 -4.39 15.07 11.50
N ALA A 145 -3.55 14.06 11.63
CA ALA A 145 -2.35 14.06 12.46
C ALA A 145 -1.13 14.73 11.79
N GLN A 146 -1.23 15.16 10.52
CA GLN A 146 -0.15 15.83 9.80
C GLN A 146 0.08 17.23 10.38
N ASP A 147 1.35 17.65 10.51
CA ASP A 147 1.68 19.02 10.97
C ASP A 147 1.37 20.02 9.85
N PRO A 148 0.37 20.92 10.03
CA PRO A 148 -0.02 21.88 8.99
C PRO A 148 1.09 22.88 8.63
N THR A 149 2.10 23.05 9.48
CA THR A 149 3.24 23.94 9.22
C THR A 149 4.05 23.51 8.00
N TYR A 150 4.08 22.20 7.73
CA TYR A 150 4.87 21.62 6.63
C TYR A 150 4.01 21.23 5.42
N ILE A 151 2.71 21.52 5.44
CA ILE A 151 1.86 21.37 4.26
C ILE A 151 2.21 22.47 3.26
N ILE A 152 2.61 22.07 2.08
CA ILE A 152 3.01 22.99 1.00
C ILE A 152 2.14 22.78 -0.24
N ASP A 153 2.24 23.71 -1.19
CA ASP A 153 1.62 23.53 -2.49
C ASP A 153 2.33 22.44 -3.30
N PRO A 154 1.61 21.76 -4.22
CA PRO A 154 2.16 20.71 -5.07
C PRO A 154 3.42 21.17 -5.81
N ASP A 155 4.50 20.40 -5.65
CA ASP A 155 5.81 20.63 -6.26
C ASP A 155 6.29 19.36 -6.97
N ALA A 156 6.15 19.36 -8.30
CA ALA A 156 6.60 18.24 -9.12
C ALA A 156 8.13 18.10 -9.15
N ALA A 157 8.88 19.15 -8.91
CA ALA A 157 10.36 19.10 -8.85
C ALA A 157 10.79 18.37 -7.57
N LEU A 158 10.23 18.72 -6.41
CA LEU A 158 10.46 18.00 -5.16
C LEU A 158 10.02 16.53 -5.29
N THR A 159 8.89 16.27 -5.94
CA THR A 159 8.41 14.90 -6.18
C THR A 159 9.43 14.07 -6.96
N ARG A 160 9.95 14.60 -8.08
CA ARG A 160 10.97 13.92 -8.88
C ARG A 160 12.27 13.70 -8.09
N GLU A 161 12.68 14.68 -7.31
CA GLU A 161 13.86 14.58 -6.44
C GLU A 161 13.71 13.43 -5.40
N LEU A 162 12.57 13.36 -4.72
CA LEU A 162 12.31 12.28 -3.74
C LEU A 162 12.29 10.89 -4.40
N ILE A 163 11.72 10.79 -5.60
CA ILE A 163 11.72 9.53 -6.37
C ILE A 163 13.15 9.13 -6.75
N GLU A 164 13.96 10.06 -7.22
CA GLU A 164 15.37 9.83 -7.58
C GLU A 164 16.17 9.38 -6.34
N LEU A 165 16.03 10.08 -5.21
CA LEU A 165 16.66 9.72 -3.95
C LEU A 165 16.22 8.34 -3.43
N GLY A 166 14.97 7.97 -3.71
CA GLY A 166 14.41 6.68 -3.36
C GLY A 166 14.89 5.52 -4.23
N GLY A 167 15.70 5.78 -5.29
CA GLY A 167 16.31 4.72 -6.10
C GLY A 167 15.32 3.75 -6.77
N GLY A 168 14.08 4.19 -7.05
CA GLY A 168 13.00 3.34 -7.58
C GLY A 168 12.16 2.64 -6.51
N HIS A 169 12.43 2.90 -5.23
CA HIS A 169 11.68 2.31 -4.10
C HIS A 169 10.50 3.16 -3.63
N VAL A 170 10.33 4.39 -4.11
CA VAL A 170 9.10 5.16 -3.86
C VAL A 170 7.95 4.50 -4.60
N VAL A 171 6.91 4.09 -3.86
CA VAL A 171 5.77 3.35 -4.42
C VAL A 171 4.53 4.22 -4.57
N THR A 172 4.24 5.07 -3.59
CA THR A 172 3.06 5.95 -3.59
C THR A 172 3.35 7.28 -2.88
N MET A 173 2.54 8.30 -3.21
CA MET A 173 2.50 9.56 -2.49
C MET A 173 1.04 9.99 -2.32
N THR A 174 0.63 10.25 -1.07
CA THR A 174 -0.68 10.81 -0.75
C THR A 174 -0.73 12.29 -1.10
N ILE A 175 -1.72 12.66 -1.90
CA ILE A 175 -1.93 14.01 -2.42
C ILE A 175 -3.42 14.38 -2.38
N ALA A 176 -3.71 15.66 -2.12
CA ALA A 176 -5.07 16.20 -2.17
C ALA A 176 -5.43 16.60 -3.61
N PRO A 177 -6.42 15.97 -4.24
CA PRO A 177 -6.71 16.14 -5.68
C PRO A 177 -7.15 17.55 -6.07
N GLU A 178 -7.67 18.35 -5.14
CA GLU A 178 -8.11 19.73 -5.35
C GLU A 178 -6.98 20.76 -5.45
N LYS A 179 -5.77 20.39 -5.02
CA LYS A 179 -4.67 21.36 -5.00
C LYS A 179 -4.19 21.70 -6.42
N PRO A 180 -3.95 22.98 -6.73
CA PRO A 180 -3.39 23.38 -8.01
C PRO A 180 -2.01 22.74 -8.23
N GLY A 181 -1.73 22.20 -9.42
CA GLY A 181 -0.46 21.55 -9.74
C GLY A 181 -0.47 20.03 -9.54
N ILE A 182 -1.60 19.43 -9.19
CA ILE A 182 -1.73 17.96 -9.13
C ILE A 182 -1.82 17.35 -10.54
N THR A 183 -2.65 17.93 -11.41
CA THR A 183 -2.91 17.45 -12.78
C THR A 183 -2.11 18.22 -13.82
N GLY A 184 -2.09 17.72 -15.06
CA GLY A 184 -1.37 18.33 -16.18
C GLY A 184 0.05 17.79 -16.35
N ASP A 185 0.73 18.16 -17.45
CA ASP A 185 2.01 17.58 -17.84
C ASP A 185 3.16 17.92 -16.87
N ASP A 186 3.09 19.09 -16.25
CA ASP A 186 4.04 19.50 -15.20
C ASP A 186 3.51 19.22 -13.79
N GLY A 187 2.43 18.44 -13.66
CA GLY A 187 1.78 18.14 -12.39
C GLY A 187 2.46 17.03 -11.61
N VAL A 188 2.05 16.90 -10.34
CA VAL A 188 2.56 15.86 -9.43
C VAL A 188 2.13 14.46 -9.90
N ASN A 189 0.92 14.28 -10.47
CA ASN A 189 0.51 13.01 -11.07
C ASN A 189 1.50 12.55 -12.16
N ALA A 190 1.87 13.46 -13.06
CA ALA A 190 2.85 13.16 -14.11
C ALA A 190 4.19 12.76 -13.52
N ALA A 191 4.72 13.55 -12.58
CA ALA A 191 6.00 13.29 -11.93
C ALA A 191 6.05 11.92 -11.24
N LEU A 192 4.97 11.54 -10.51
CA LEU A 192 4.87 10.24 -9.85
C LEU A 192 4.86 9.09 -10.87
N ILE A 193 3.94 9.15 -11.83
CA ILE A 193 3.73 8.04 -12.79
C ILE A 193 4.96 7.86 -13.70
N GLU A 194 5.56 8.95 -14.16
CA GLU A 194 6.79 8.92 -14.95
C GLU A 194 7.98 8.36 -14.16
N GLY A 195 8.06 8.69 -12.88
CA GLY A 195 9.10 8.23 -11.97
C GLY A 195 8.89 6.81 -11.43
N GLY A 196 7.80 6.13 -11.81
CA GLY A 196 7.54 4.74 -11.40
C GLY A 196 6.86 4.61 -10.03
N ALA A 197 6.25 5.69 -9.53
CA ALA A 197 5.38 5.71 -8.35
C ALA A 197 3.92 5.92 -8.76
N LEU A 198 2.99 5.86 -7.80
CA LEU A 198 1.56 6.09 -8.03
C LEU A 198 1.04 7.25 -7.17
N PRO A 199 0.12 8.07 -7.68
CA PRO A 199 -0.65 8.95 -6.84
C PRO A 199 -1.60 8.12 -5.96
N SER A 200 -1.65 8.47 -4.67
CA SER A 200 -2.64 8.02 -3.71
C SER A 200 -3.44 9.24 -3.26
N PHE A 201 -4.74 9.26 -3.52
CA PHE A 201 -5.54 10.44 -3.24
C PHE A 201 -6.14 10.39 -1.84
N GLY A 202 -5.84 11.37 -0.99
CA GLY A 202 -6.31 11.42 0.39
C GLY A 202 -6.02 12.76 1.05
N HIS A 203 -6.34 12.88 2.35
CA HIS A 203 -6.21 14.12 3.11
C HIS A 203 -6.78 15.33 2.34
N THR A 204 -8.04 15.22 1.93
CA THR A 204 -8.68 16.10 0.96
C THR A 204 -10.00 16.67 1.44
N ASP A 205 -10.19 17.98 1.27
CA ASP A 205 -11.48 18.65 1.46
C ASP A 205 -12.20 18.88 0.11
N SER A 206 -11.85 18.12 -0.91
CA SER A 206 -12.35 18.29 -2.28
C SER A 206 -13.86 18.09 -2.41
N GLU A 207 -14.43 18.79 -3.38
CA GLU A 207 -15.67 18.41 -4.01
C GLU A 207 -15.45 17.32 -5.08
N ALA A 208 -16.52 16.74 -5.62
CA ALA A 208 -16.47 15.65 -6.58
C ALA A 208 -15.69 15.96 -7.87
N ALA A 209 -15.82 17.17 -8.42
CA ALA A 209 -15.26 17.48 -9.73
C ALA A 209 -13.71 17.48 -9.77
N PRO A 210 -12.98 18.07 -8.82
CA PRO A 210 -11.51 17.96 -8.78
C PRO A 210 -11.03 16.53 -8.60
N VAL A 211 -11.70 15.72 -7.76
CA VAL A 211 -11.36 14.30 -7.57
C VAL A 211 -11.47 13.54 -8.88
N ARG A 212 -12.60 13.71 -9.58
CA ARG A 212 -12.83 13.05 -10.88
C ARG A 212 -11.77 13.46 -11.89
N ALA A 213 -11.39 14.74 -11.94
CA ALA A 213 -10.35 15.24 -12.85
C ALA A 213 -8.96 14.62 -12.53
N ALA A 214 -8.57 14.56 -11.26
CA ALA A 214 -7.30 14.00 -10.85
C ALA A 214 -7.20 12.48 -11.09
N LEU A 215 -8.27 11.73 -10.81
CA LEU A 215 -8.38 10.31 -11.12
C LEU A 215 -8.30 10.04 -12.63
N ALA A 216 -9.03 10.83 -13.44
CA ALA A 216 -9.01 10.69 -14.89
C ALA A 216 -7.62 11.01 -15.49
N ASP A 217 -6.95 12.06 -15.00
CA ASP A 217 -5.58 12.42 -15.43
C ASP A 217 -4.61 11.27 -15.08
N ALA A 218 -4.67 10.73 -13.87
CA ALA A 218 -3.82 9.60 -13.46
C ALA A 218 -4.09 8.34 -14.31
N ALA A 219 -5.35 7.98 -14.50
CA ALA A 219 -5.74 6.81 -15.29
C ALA A 219 -5.28 6.94 -16.76
N ALA A 220 -5.45 8.11 -17.38
CA ALA A 220 -5.01 8.37 -18.74
C ALA A 220 -3.50 8.23 -18.90
N ARG A 221 -2.70 8.79 -17.97
CA ARG A 221 -1.23 8.68 -17.97
C ARG A 221 -0.75 7.25 -17.79
N ILE A 222 -1.37 6.51 -16.89
CA ILE A 222 -1.04 5.09 -16.68
C ILE A 222 -1.35 4.29 -17.95
N ALA A 223 -2.53 4.50 -18.56
CA ALA A 223 -2.91 3.82 -19.80
C ALA A 223 -1.98 4.14 -20.96
N GLU A 224 -1.62 5.40 -21.18
CA GLU A 224 -0.66 5.81 -22.21
C GLU A 224 0.69 5.14 -22.04
N ARG A 225 1.20 5.03 -20.82
CA ARG A 225 2.48 4.35 -20.57
C ARG A 225 2.40 2.86 -20.84
N LEU A 226 1.29 2.21 -20.45
CA LEU A 226 1.05 0.79 -20.74
C LEU A 226 0.97 0.52 -22.23
N GLU A 227 0.23 1.35 -22.99
CA GLU A 227 0.12 1.27 -24.45
C GLU A 227 1.48 1.49 -25.14
N ALA A 228 2.31 2.39 -24.58
CA ALA A 228 3.66 2.62 -25.06
C ALA A 228 4.69 1.55 -24.64
N GLY A 229 4.26 0.52 -23.91
CA GLY A 229 5.16 -0.51 -23.38
C GLY A 229 6.16 -0.01 -22.34
N LYS A 230 5.89 1.14 -21.72
CA LYS A 230 6.71 1.71 -20.64
C LYS A 230 6.32 1.11 -19.29
N PRO A 231 7.27 0.91 -18.38
CA PRO A 231 6.96 0.37 -17.06
C PRO A 231 6.05 1.31 -16.28
N VAL A 232 5.09 0.73 -15.57
CA VAL A 232 4.27 1.39 -14.54
C VAL A 232 4.34 0.57 -13.26
N ARG A 233 4.18 1.22 -12.10
CA ARG A 233 4.18 0.54 -10.80
C ARG A 233 3.01 -0.43 -10.67
N ALA A 234 1.82 0.04 -11.02
CA ALA A 234 0.60 -0.74 -11.09
C ALA A 234 -0.37 -0.07 -12.09
N PRO A 235 -1.41 -0.80 -12.56
CA PRO A 235 -2.33 -0.26 -13.56
C PRO A 235 -3.38 0.71 -13.00
N ARG A 236 -3.34 1.00 -11.70
CA ARG A 236 -4.34 1.83 -11.00
C ARG A 236 -3.69 2.72 -9.96
N SER A 237 -4.26 3.91 -9.75
CA SER A 237 -3.97 4.77 -8.59
C SER A 237 -4.55 4.18 -7.30
N THR A 238 -4.28 4.82 -6.15
CA THR A 238 -4.89 4.44 -4.87
C THR A 238 -5.65 5.60 -4.23
N ALA A 239 -6.54 5.30 -3.29
CA ALA A 239 -7.13 6.28 -2.38
C ALA A 239 -6.68 5.91 -0.97
N THR A 240 -5.96 6.83 -0.33
CA THR A 240 -5.37 6.69 0.99
C THR A 240 -6.49 6.55 2.03
N HIS A 241 -6.44 5.52 2.88
CA HIS A 241 -7.31 5.26 4.04
C HIS A 241 -8.72 5.86 3.92
N LEU A 242 -9.47 5.39 2.91
CA LEU A 242 -10.79 5.89 2.52
C LEU A 242 -11.65 6.27 3.73
N PHE A 243 -12.32 7.42 3.66
CA PHE A 243 -13.10 8.13 4.69
C PHE A 243 -12.27 8.96 5.67
N ASN A 244 -11.06 8.51 6.05
CA ASN A 244 -10.23 9.21 7.02
C ASN A 244 -9.54 10.42 6.36
N GLY A 245 -9.43 11.53 7.06
CA GLY A 245 -8.84 12.75 6.48
C GLY A 245 -9.58 13.24 5.22
N MET A 246 -10.87 12.96 5.07
CA MET A 246 -11.66 13.35 3.90
C MET A 246 -12.91 14.16 4.31
N ARG A 247 -13.38 15.03 3.38
CA ARG A 247 -14.67 15.67 3.54
C ARG A 247 -15.77 14.61 3.62
N PRO A 248 -16.65 14.65 4.64
CA PRO A 248 -17.74 13.68 4.79
C PRO A 248 -18.69 13.69 3.60
N MET A 249 -19.20 12.51 3.24
CA MET A 249 -20.19 12.37 2.17
C MET A 249 -21.54 12.94 2.61
N HIS A 250 -22.13 13.80 1.79
CA HIS A 250 -23.50 14.30 1.94
C HIS A 250 -24.19 14.36 0.58
N HIS A 251 -25.50 14.08 0.55
CA HIS A 251 -26.25 13.94 -0.72
C HIS A 251 -26.31 15.19 -1.61
N ARG A 252 -26.05 16.40 -1.07
CA ARG A 252 -26.00 17.66 -1.84
C ARG A 252 -24.59 18.20 -2.02
N THR A 253 -23.64 17.78 -1.18
CA THR A 253 -22.23 18.12 -1.23
C THR A 253 -21.44 16.83 -1.04
N PRO A 254 -21.33 15.99 -2.09
CA PRO A 254 -20.92 14.59 -1.94
C PRO A 254 -19.47 14.41 -1.46
N GLY A 255 -18.62 15.41 -1.66
CA GLY A 255 -17.21 15.29 -1.32
C GLY A 255 -16.46 14.29 -2.22
N PRO A 256 -15.29 13.80 -1.76
CA PRO A 256 -14.43 12.93 -2.56
C PRO A 256 -14.88 11.47 -2.60
N VAL A 257 -15.46 10.95 -1.52
CA VAL A 257 -15.70 9.52 -1.31
C VAL A 257 -16.49 8.85 -2.44
N PRO A 258 -17.64 9.39 -2.93
CA PRO A 258 -18.38 8.75 -4.02
C PRO A 258 -17.57 8.63 -5.32
N GLU A 259 -16.65 9.56 -5.59
CA GLU A 259 -15.80 9.50 -6.79
C GLU A 259 -14.77 8.38 -6.68
N PHE A 260 -14.18 8.17 -5.49
CA PHE A 260 -13.28 7.04 -5.25
C PHE A 260 -14.00 5.71 -5.38
N LEU A 261 -15.21 5.56 -4.82
CA LEU A 261 -16.02 4.36 -4.98
C LEU A 261 -16.33 4.06 -6.45
N ALA A 262 -16.73 5.10 -7.20
CA ALA A 262 -17.01 4.96 -8.61
C ALA A 262 -15.76 4.63 -9.44
N ALA A 263 -14.61 5.21 -9.12
CA ALA A 263 -13.34 4.91 -9.77
C ALA A 263 -12.87 3.48 -9.48
N ALA A 264 -13.06 2.98 -8.26
CA ALA A 264 -12.78 1.60 -7.90
C ALA A 264 -13.63 0.62 -8.72
N GLN A 265 -14.92 0.90 -8.89
CA GLN A 265 -15.83 0.10 -9.73
C GLN A 265 -15.43 0.09 -11.21
N ARG A 266 -14.84 1.17 -11.71
CA ARG A 266 -14.31 1.23 -13.09
C ARG A 266 -12.93 0.58 -13.23
N GLY A 267 -12.30 0.14 -12.13
CA GLY A 267 -10.96 -0.42 -12.13
C GLY A 267 -9.84 0.63 -12.27
N GLU A 268 -10.09 1.87 -11.92
CA GLU A 268 -9.15 3.00 -12.01
C GLU A 268 -8.41 3.28 -10.70
N CYS A 269 -8.98 2.83 -9.57
CA CYS A 269 -8.48 3.11 -8.24
C CYS A 269 -8.59 1.90 -7.31
N VAL A 270 -7.65 1.72 -6.39
CA VAL A 270 -7.73 0.77 -5.27
C VAL A 270 -7.91 1.58 -3.97
N LEU A 271 -8.78 1.12 -3.09
CA LEU A 271 -9.15 1.82 -1.87
C LEU A 271 -8.44 1.21 -0.67
N GLU A 272 -7.62 2.00 0.03
CA GLU A 272 -7.05 1.60 1.31
C GLU A 272 -8.07 1.82 2.42
N MET A 273 -8.14 0.89 3.38
CA MET A 273 -9.03 0.97 4.53
C MET A 273 -8.30 0.54 5.80
N ILE A 274 -8.40 1.34 6.85
CA ILE A 274 -7.88 1.00 8.17
C ILE A 274 -8.89 0.08 8.86
N GLY A 275 -8.57 -1.20 8.92
CA GLY A 275 -9.49 -2.27 9.39
C GLY A 275 -9.42 -2.57 10.89
N ASP A 276 -8.99 -1.62 11.73
CA ASP A 276 -8.74 -1.80 13.17
C ASP A 276 -9.98 -1.78 14.06
N GLY A 277 -11.16 -1.46 13.51
CA GLY A 277 -12.42 -1.33 14.23
C GLY A 277 -12.55 -0.05 15.07
N VAL A 278 -11.57 0.86 14.97
CA VAL A 278 -11.54 2.18 15.65
C VAL A 278 -11.73 3.29 14.63
N HIS A 279 -10.92 3.32 13.57
CA HIS A 279 -11.00 4.31 12.49
C HIS A 279 -12.26 4.12 11.65
N LEU A 280 -12.62 2.87 11.34
CA LEU A 280 -13.82 2.53 10.61
C LEU A 280 -14.68 1.55 11.39
N ASN A 281 -16.00 1.77 11.33
CA ASN A 281 -16.93 0.76 11.82
C ASN A 281 -16.77 -0.53 10.99
N PRO A 282 -16.65 -1.71 11.61
CA PRO A 282 -16.49 -2.98 10.88
C PRO A 282 -17.56 -3.24 9.81
N ALA A 283 -18.78 -2.74 10.01
CA ALA A 283 -19.84 -2.86 9.01
C ALA A 283 -19.48 -2.10 7.71
N ILE A 284 -18.87 -0.91 7.80
CA ILE A 284 -18.43 -0.16 6.61
C ILE A 284 -17.36 -0.95 5.85
N VAL A 285 -16.41 -1.56 6.57
CA VAL A 285 -15.35 -2.37 5.93
C VAL A 285 -15.98 -3.55 5.20
N LEU A 286 -16.92 -4.26 5.83
CA LEU A 286 -17.64 -5.37 5.21
C LEU A 286 -18.44 -4.91 3.98
N ASP A 287 -19.23 -3.84 4.12
CA ASP A 287 -20.06 -3.30 3.02
C ASP A 287 -19.19 -2.90 1.81
N MET A 288 -17.99 -2.37 2.03
CA MET A 288 -17.06 -2.03 0.94
C MET A 288 -16.55 -3.28 0.22
N PHE A 289 -16.19 -4.35 0.95
CA PHE A 289 -15.80 -5.62 0.33
C PHE A 289 -16.96 -6.27 -0.43
N GLU A 290 -18.18 -6.23 0.11
CA GLU A 290 -19.37 -6.78 -0.57
C GLU A 290 -19.75 -5.98 -1.82
N THR A 291 -19.62 -4.66 -1.77
CA THR A 291 -20.02 -3.78 -2.87
C THR A 291 -18.99 -3.71 -3.99
N LEU A 292 -17.71 -3.66 -3.64
CA LEU A 292 -16.62 -3.38 -4.58
C LEU A 292 -15.81 -4.64 -4.93
N GLY A 293 -15.89 -5.68 -4.11
CA GLY A 293 -15.08 -6.88 -4.25
C GLY A 293 -13.65 -6.74 -3.75
N ARG A 294 -13.01 -7.88 -3.52
CA ARG A 294 -11.67 -7.99 -2.94
C ARG A 294 -10.53 -7.37 -3.77
N ASP A 295 -10.73 -7.20 -5.08
CA ASP A 295 -9.70 -6.69 -5.97
C ASP A 295 -9.63 -5.15 -5.99
N ASN A 296 -10.58 -4.48 -5.33
CA ASN A 296 -10.70 -3.03 -5.29
C ASN A 296 -10.47 -2.42 -3.89
N VAL A 297 -10.27 -3.27 -2.88
CA VAL A 297 -10.06 -2.85 -1.48
C VAL A 297 -8.81 -3.51 -0.93
N VAL A 298 -8.00 -2.76 -0.20
CA VAL A 298 -6.84 -3.26 0.54
C VAL A 298 -6.93 -2.79 1.98
N LEU A 299 -6.66 -3.69 2.93
CA LEU A 299 -6.55 -3.34 4.33
C LEU A 299 -5.12 -2.86 4.61
N VAL A 300 -5.01 -1.77 5.36
CA VAL A 300 -3.75 -1.20 5.84
C VAL A 300 -3.80 -1.04 7.35
N THR A 301 -2.64 -0.99 7.98
CA THR A 301 -2.60 -0.73 9.42
C THR A 301 -2.68 0.75 9.75
N ASP A 302 -2.02 1.58 8.96
CA ASP A 302 -1.77 2.99 9.29
C ASP A 302 -1.25 3.13 10.75
N ALA A 303 -0.46 2.13 11.16
CA ALA A 303 0.08 2.04 12.50
C ALA A 303 1.21 3.07 12.71
N MET A 304 1.33 3.55 13.97
CA MET A 304 2.35 4.50 14.35
C MET A 304 3.04 4.07 15.65
#